data_66f6267283234719fb3052c90300a551
#
_entry.id   66f6267283234719fb3052c90300a551
#
_cell.length_a   1.000
_cell.length_b   1.000
_cell.length_c   1.000
_cell.angle_alpha   90.00
_cell.angle_beta   90.00
_cell.angle_gamma   90.00
#
_symmetry.space_group_name_H-M   'P 1'
#
loop_
_entity.id
_entity.type
_entity.pdbx_description
1 polymer ?
#
loop_
_entity_poly.entity_id
_entity_poly.type
_entity_poly.pdbx_seq_one_letter_code
_entity_poly.pdbx_strand_id
1 'polypeptide(L)'
;TKVEEILSTMTIEQKIAQMIQPEIRNITVEDMRKYGFGSYLNGGGAFPNNDKHATPEDWVALAEKLYQASIDDSLDGSTIPTMWGTDAVHGHNNVIGATLFPHNIGLGAANNPELVEKIAHITAKEVMATGIDWVFAPTVAVVRDDRWGRTYESYSEDPAIVREYAASVVKGLQGAADKDFLSDQRVISTVKHFVGDGGTVGGDDQGDNVASEQELFDIHAQGYVGGLTAGAQSVMASFNSWNGEKLHGHKYLLTDVLKEQMGFDGFVVGDWNGHGQVKGCNNEDCAQAINAGLDIFMVPNDWKVLYDNTLAQVNDGIIPMSRIDDAVRRILRVKVRAGLFEKPSPANRP
;
A
#
# COMPACT_ATOMS: atom_id res chain seq x y z
N THR A 1 -23.64 2.51 8.47
CA THR A 1 -22.78 1.47 7.88
C THR A 1 -21.89 0.86 8.94
N LYS A 2 -21.37 -0.35 8.65
CA LYS A 2 -20.43 -1.04 9.56
C LYS A 2 -19.17 -0.19 9.82
N VAL A 3 -18.67 0.48 8.80
CA VAL A 3 -17.50 1.37 8.93
C VAL A 3 -17.77 2.49 9.93
N GLU A 4 -18.90 3.17 9.81
CA GLU A 4 -19.25 4.28 10.69
C GLU A 4 -19.50 3.80 12.14
N GLU A 5 -20.10 2.63 12.31
CA GLU A 5 -20.29 2.02 13.62
C GLU A 5 -18.95 1.76 14.33
N ILE A 6 -17.99 1.17 13.62
CA ILE A 6 -16.65 0.91 14.15
C ILE A 6 -15.95 2.23 14.47
N LEU A 7 -15.95 3.17 13.52
CA LEU A 7 -15.26 4.46 13.65
C LEU A 7 -15.77 5.24 14.88
N SER A 8 -17.09 5.21 15.12
CA SER A 8 -17.72 5.96 16.22
C SER A 8 -17.27 5.48 17.60
N THR A 9 -16.79 4.24 17.73
CA THR A 9 -16.32 3.65 18.98
C THR A 9 -14.83 3.81 19.23
N MET A 10 -14.08 4.29 18.24
CA MET A 10 -12.61 4.34 18.30
C MET A 10 -12.10 5.54 19.06
N THR A 11 -11.09 5.32 19.90
CA THR A 11 -10.31 6.39 20.51
C THR A 11 -9.36 7.03 19.50
N ILE A 12 -8.82 8.21 19.84
CA ILE A 12 -7.80 8.86 19.00
C ILE A 12 -6.58 7.94 18.83
N GLU A 13 -6.16 7.29 19.92
CA GLU A 13 -5.03 6.35 19.92
C GLU A 13 -5.25 5.19 18.95
N GLN A 14 -6.44 4.60 18.97
CA GLN A 14 -6.79 3.51 18.07
C GLN A 14 -6.84 3.97 16.61
N LYS A 15 -7.34 5.18 16.36
CA LYS A 15 -7.39 5.75 15.00
C LYS A 15 -5.99 5.95 14.44
N ILE A 16 -5.09 6.56 15.21
CA ILE A 16 -3.71 6.80 14.76
C ILE A 16 -2.97 5.48 14.52
N ALA A 17 -3.17 4.47 15.38
CA ALA A 17 -2.56 3.16 15.20
C ALA A 17 -2.96 2.51 13.86
N GLN A 18 -4.19 2.71 13.38
CA GLN A 18 -4.60 2.23 12.06
C GLN A 18 -3.77 2.85 10.93
N MET A 19 -3.26 4.05 11.12
CA MET A 19 -2.47 4.79 10.12
C MET A 19 -0.97 4.47 10.16
N ILE A 20 -0.51 3.60 11.03
CA ILE A 20 0.90 3.24 11.21
C ILE A 20 1.15 1.84 10.66
N GLN A 21 2.14 1.74 9.78
CA GLN A 21 2.60 0.46 9.22
C GLN A 21 4.08 0.27 9.51
N PRO A 22 4.42 -0.46 10.58
CA PRO A 22 5.80 -0.81 10.90
C PRO A 22 6.25 -2.07 10.14
N GLU A 23 7.55 -2.35 10.18
CA GLU A 23 8.14 -3.52 9.56
C GLU A 23 8.36 -4.63 10.58
N ILE A 24 8.21 -5.89 10.17
CA ILE A 24 8.24 -7.07 11.06
C ILE A 24 9.49 -7.17 11.92
N ARG A 25 10.64 -6.65 11.46
CA ARG A 25 11.90 -6.67 12.23
C ARG A 25 11.91 -5.69 13.40
N ASN A 26 11.01 -4.72 13.41
CA ASN A 26 11.04 -3.57 14.32
C ASN A 26 9.87 -3.56 15.30
N ILE A 27 9.05 -4.60 15.32
CA ILE A 27 7.96 -4.78 16.26
C ILE A 27 7.99 -6.17 16.87
N THR A 28 7.38 -6.27 18.04
CA THR A 28 7.10 -7.54 18.71
C THR A 28 5.59 -7.83 18.67
N VAL A 29 5.22 -9.06 18.99
CA VAL A 29 3.81 -9.43 19.17
C VAL A 29 3.18 -8.56 20.28
N GLU A 30 3.93 -8.24 21.33
CA GLU A 30 3.48 -7.40 22.43
C GLU A 30 3.26 -5.94 21.96
N ASP A 31 4.10 -5.41 21.07
CA ASP A 31 3.87 -4.10 20.47
C ASP A 31 2.53 -4.07 19.71
N MET A 32 2.20 -5.13 18.97
CA MET A 32 0.92 -5.23 18.26
C MET A 32 -0.25 -5.27 19.25
N ARG A 33 -0.14 -6.01 20.36
CA ARG A 33 -1.16 -6.03 21.40
C ARG A 33 -1.38 -4.65 22.03
N LYS A 34 -0.29 -3.93 22.26
CA LYS A 34 -0.32 -2.63 22.95
C LYS A 34 -0.86 -1.51 22.06
N TYR A 35 -0.47 -1.46 20.79
CA TYR A 35 -0.81 -0.36 19.87
C TYR A 35 -1.94 -0.70 18.90
N GLY A 36 -2.03 -1.95 18.43
CA GLY A 36 -3.04 -2.35 17.47
C GLY A 36 -2.82 -1.75 16.09
N PHE A 37 -1.58 -1.82 15.56
CA PHE A 37 -1.26 -1.27 14.23
C PHE A 37 -2.24 -1.76 13.17
N GLY A 38 -2.69 -0.85 12.31
CA GLY A 38 -3.62 -1.18 11.23
C GLY A 38 -3.06 -2.17 10.23
N SER A 39 -1.76 -2.13 10.01
CA SER A 39 -1.04 -3.01 9.11
C SER A 39 0.43 -3.10 9.50
N TYR A 40 1.13 -4.03 8.87
CA TYR A 40 2.59 -4.17 8.96
C TYR A 40 3.11 -4.71 7.63
N LEU A 41 4.42 -4.63 7.41
CA LEU A 41 5.03 -5.12 6.18
C LEU A 41 6.34 -5.85 6.48
N ASN A 42 6.79 -6.62 5.49
CA ASN A 42 8.17 -7.09 5.42
C ASN A 42 8.89 -6.38 4.27
N GLY A 43 10.02 -5.76 4.56
CA GLY A 43 10.91 -5.22 3.53
C GLY A 43 11.65 -6.32 2.79
N GLY A 44 12.32 -5.97 1.70
CA GLY A 44 13.19 -6.91 1.01
C GLY A 44 14.24 -7.48 1.97
N GLY A 45 14.42 -8.79 1.97
CA GLY A 45 15.32 -9.47 2.89
C GLY A 45 14.82 -9.61 4.32
N ALA A 46 13.56 -9.30 4.60
CA ALA A 46 12.94 -9.52 5.89
C ALA A 46 12.13 -10.82 5.88
N PHE A 47 12.36 -11.67 6.87
CA PHE A 47 11.77 -13.00 6.98
C PHE A 47 11.29 -13.25 8.41
N PRO A 48 10.27 -14.14 8.61
CA PRO A 48 9.89 -14.56 9.95
C PRO A 48 11.10 -15.06 10.74
N ASN A 49 11.26 -14.59 11.98
CA ASN A 49 12.40 -14.93 12.87
C ASN A 49 13.78 -14.60 12.27
N ASN A 50 13.87 -13.65 11.33
CA ASN A 50 15.09 -13.32 10.59
C ASN A 50 15.69 -14.52 9.83
N ASP A 51 14.91 -15.54 9.53
CA ASP A 51 15.36 -16.75 8.86
C ASP A 51 15.00 -16.71 7.37
N LYS A 52 16.00 -16.55 6.50
CA LYS A 52 15.82 -16.55 5.04
C LYS A 52 15.32 -17.90 4.50
N HIS A 53 15.39 -18.96 5.30
CA HIS A 53 14.88 -20.30 4.97
C HIS A 53 13.51 -20.57 5.57
N ALA A 54 12.81 -19.54 6.07
CA ALA A 54 11.47 -19.66 6.62
C ALA A 54 10.53 -20.33 5.62
N THR A 55 9.78 -21.31 6.09
CA THR A 55 8.80 -22.03 5.28
C THR A 55 7.49 -21.23 5.18
N PRO A 56 6.60 -21.53 4.21
CA PRO A 56 5.26 -20.93 4.20
C PRO A 56 4.53 -21.07 5.54
N GLU A 57 4.71 -22.19 6.25
CA GLU A 57 4.12 -22.39 7.58
C GLU A 57 4.67 -21.42 8.62
N ASP A 58 5.96 -21.06 8.53
CA ASP A 58 6.57 -20.05 9.41
C ASP A 58 5.96 -18.67 9.16
N TRP A 59 5.69 -18.32 7.91
CA TRP A 59 5.02 -17.07 7.53
C TRP A 59 3.60 -17.04 8.10
N VAL A 60 2.83 -18.10 7.94
CA VAL A 60 1.48 -18.22 8.48
C VAL A 60 1.49 -18.13 10.00
N ALA A 61 2.47 -18.76 10.68
CA ALA A 61 2.59 -18.71 12.12
C ALA A 61 2.82 -17.29 12.64
N LEU A 62 3.66 -16.50 11.96
CA LEU A 62 3.87 -15.10 12.31
C LEU A 62 2.61 -14.27 12.06
N ALA A 63 1.95 -14.45 10.90
CA ALA A 63 0.70 -13.79 10.58
C ALA A 63 -0.36 -14.06 11.65
N GLU A 64 -0.49 -15.32 12.10
CA GLU A 64 -1.44 -15.71 13.14
C GLU A 64 -1.16 -15.03 14.47
N LYS A 65 0.09 -14.99 14.90
CA LYS A 65 0.47 -14.33 16.16
C LYS A 65 0.14 -12.85 16.15
N LEU A 66 0.47 -12.14 15.06
CA LEU A 66 0.18 -10.72 14.93
C LEU A 66 -1.30 -10.44 14.78
N TYR A 67 -2.04 -11.30 14.07
CA TYR A 67 -3.49 -11.21 13.99
C TYR A 67 -4.15 -11.33 15.36
N GLN A 68 -3.81 -12.37 16.13
CA GLN A 68 -4.36 -12.58 17.45
C GLN A 68 -4.04 -11.41 18.39
N ALA A 69 -2.82 -10.88 18.30
CA ALA A 69 -2.42 -9.69 19.05
C ALA A 69 -3.27 -8.47 18.69
N SER A 70 -3.60 -8.29 17.40
CA SER A 70 -4.38 -7.13 16.94
C SER A 70 -5.83 -7.14 17.44
N ILE A 71 -6.43 -8.30 17.56
CA ILE A 71 -7.81 -8.42 18.04
C ILE A 71 -7.93 -8.59 19.58
N ASP A 72 -6.80 -8.71 20.26
CA ASP A 72 -6.75 -8.76 21.73
C ASP A 72 -6.97 -7.35 22.30
N ASP A 73 -8.12 -7.12 22.90
CA ASP A 73 -8.54 -5.82 23.40
C ASP A 73 -8.06 -5.50 24.83
N SER A 74 -7.29 -6.39 25.44
CA SER A 74 -6.92 -6.28 26.86
C SER A 74 -6.00 -5.09 27.16
N LEU A 75 -5.21 -4.61 26.19
CA LEU A 75 -4.27 -3.50 26.38
C LEU A 75 -4.72 -2.21 25.65
N ASP A 76 -5.21 -2.30 24.43
CA ASP A 76 -5.57 -1.13 23.61
C ASP A 76 -7.07 -0.94 23.41
N GLY A 77 -7.88 -1.91 23.82
CA GLY A 77 -9.33 -1.88 23.63
C GLY A 77 -9.78 -2.15 22.19
N SER A 78 -8.88 -2.44 21.27
CA SER A 78 -9.20 -2.67 19.86
C SER A 78 -9.36 -4.14 19.54
N THR A 79 -10.35 -4.44 18.69
CA THR A 79 -10.54 -5.77 18.08
C THR A 79 -10.43 -5.71 16.56
N ILE A 80 -9.87 -4.63 16.02
CA ILE A 80 -9.74 -4.44 14.56
C ILE A 80 -8.59 -5.29 14.03
N PRO A 81 -8.84 -6.24 13.11
CA PRO A 81 -7.79 -7.09 12.58
C PRO A 81 -6.72 -6.29 11.85
N THR A 82 -5.46 -6.60 12.10
CA THR A 82 -4.34 -6.10 11.30
C THR A 82 -4.25 -6.82 9.97
N MET A 83 -3.46 -6.28 9.05
CA MET A 83 -3.20 -6.91 7.76
C MET A 83 -1.72 -6.79 7.40
N TRP A 84 -1.21 -7.78 6.68
CA TRP A 84 0.18 -7.86 6.25
C TRP A 84 0.31 -7.43 4.79
N GLY A 85 1.15 -6.42 4.51
CA GLY A 85 1.47 -5.96 3.15
C GLY A 85 2.87 -6.39 2.73
N THR A 86 3.05 -6.74 1.47
CA THR A 86 4.34 -7.16 0.93
C THR A 86 4.55 -6.74 -0.52
N ASP A 87 5.81 -6.63 -0.92
CA ASP A 87 6.19 -6.52 -2.32
C ASP A 87 6.15 -7.89 -2.99
N ALA A 88 5.43 -7.99 -4.10
CA ALA A 88 5.37 -9.19 -4.93
C ALA A 88 5.23 -8.80 -6.41
N VAL A 89 6.11 -7.92 -6.88
CA VAL A 89 6.05 -7.34 -8.24
C VAL A 89 6.36 -8.40 -9.31
N HIS A 90 7.22 -9.37 -8.99
CA HIS A 90 7.62 -10.48 -9.88
C HIS A 90 7.19 -11.84 -9.33
N GLY A 91 6.13 -11.89 -8.56
CA GLY A 91 5.76 -13.03 -7.76
C GLY A 91 6.22 -12.87 -6.31
N HIS A 92 5.94 -13.85 -5.47
CA HIS A 92 6.25 -13.79 -4.03
C HIS A 92 7.69 -14.23 -3.76
N ASN A 93 8.66 -13.39 -4.12
CA ASN A 93 10.07 -13.72 -4.17
C ASN A 93 10.79 -13.81 -2.81
N ASN A 94 10.12 -13.46 -1.71
CA ASN A 94 10.65 -13.62 -0.35
C ASN A 94 10.35 -15.00 0.26
N VAL A 95 9.62 -15.86 -0.45
CA VAL A 95 9.19 -17.17 0.06
C VAL A 95 9.80 -18.28 -0.77
N ILE A 96 10.40 -19.26 -0.10
CA ILE A 96 10.97 -20.45 -0.74
C ILE A 96 9.86 -21.26 -1.42
N GLY A 97 10.06 -21.60 -2.69
CA GLY A 97 9.13 -22.42 -3.47
C GLY A 97 8.04 -21.61 -4.19
N ALA A 98 7.97 -20.30 -3.97
CA ALA A 98 7.04 -19.45 -4.71
C ALA A 98 7.49 -19.28 -6.17
N THR A 99 6.53 -19.08 -7.08
CA THR A 99 6.80 -18.89 -8.49
C THR A 99 7.39 -17.50 -8.74
N LEU A 100 8.50 -17.44 -9.47
CA LEU A 100 9.09 -16.19 -9.93
C LEU A 100 8.68 -15.94 -11.38
N PHE A 101 8.44 -14.67 -11.72
CA PHE A 101 8.00 -14.25 -13.04
C PHE A 101 8.98 -13.25 -13.66
N PRO A 102 8.92 -13.03 -15.01
CA PRO A 102 9.75 -12.03 -15.66
C PRO A 102 9.51 -10.61 -15.12
N HIS A 103 10.49 -9.74 -15.31
CA HIS A 103 10.30 -8.31 -15.01
C HIS A 103 9.20 -7.68 -15.86
N ASN A 104 8.59 -6.61 -15.36
CA ASN A 104 7.46 -5.95 -16.01
C ASN A 104 7.76 -5.51 -17.45
N ILE A 105 8.98 -5.03 -17.74
CA ILE A 105 9.35 -4.60 -19.09
C ILE A 105 9.25 -5.76 -20.08
N GLY A 106 9.64 -6.97 -19.69
CA GLY A 106 9.49 -8.18 -20.51
C GLY A 106 8.05 -8.57 -20.71
N LEU A 107 7.22 -8.45 -19.68
CA LEU A 107 5.78 -8.71 -19.76
C LEU A 107 5.07 -7.70 -20.67
N GLY A 108 5.48 -6.42 -20.62
CA GLY A 108 4.97 -5.38 -21.53
C GLY A 108 5.33 -5.67 -22.98
N ALA A 109 6.57 -6.10 -23.24
CA ALA A 109 7.03 -6.45 -24.57
C ALA A 109 6.29 -7.66 -25.15
N ALA A 110 5.81 -8.58 -24.29
CA ALA A 110 5.03 -9.74 -24.73
C ALA A 110 3.63 -9.37 -25.23
N ASN A 111 3.13 -8.18 -24.93
CA ASN A 111 1.83 -7.67 -25.35
C ASN A 111 0.66 -8.64 -25.09
N ASN A 112 0.63 -9.20 -23.90
CA ASN A 112 -0.40 -10.18 -23.50
C ASN A 112 -0.99 -9.87 -22.13
N PRO A 113 -2.00 -8.99 -22.05
CA PRO A 113 -2.66 -8.64 -20.78
C PRO A 113 -3.32 -9.81 -20.07
N GLU A 114 -3.86 -10.78 -20.82
CA GLU A 114 -4.50 -11.97 -20.24
C GLU A 114 -3.49 -12.84 -19.49
N LEU A 115 -2.28 -12.97 -20.02
CA LEU A 115 -1.19 -13.68 -19.33
C LEU A 115 -0.83 -12.97 -18.03
N VAL A 116 -0.75 -11.66 -18.05
CA VAL A 116 -0.45 -10.85 -16.86
C VAL A 116 -1.51 -11.00 -15.79
N GLU A 117 -2.79 -11.05 -16.17
CA GLU A 117 -3.89 -11.32 -15.23
C GLU A 117 -3.73 -12.69 -14.56
N LYS A 118 -3.39 -13.73 -15.34
CA LYS A 118 -3.14 -15.07 -14.79
C LYS A 118 -1.95 -15.10 -13.85
N ILE A 119 -0.86 -14.43 -14.19
CA ILE A 119 0.33 -14.30 -13.34
C ILE A 119 -0.04 -13.62 -12.02
N ALA A 120 -0.80 -12.56 -12.07
CA ALA A 120 -1.26 -11.84 -10.88
C ALA A 120 -2.15 -12.73 -9.99
N HIS A 121 -3.02 -13.54 -10.57
CA HIS A 121 -3.83 -14.47 -9.80
C HIS A 121 -3.00 -15.56 -9.13
N ILE A 122 -1.99 -16.10 -9.81
CA ILE A 122 -1.06 -17.06 -9.20
C ILE A 122 -0.32 -16.40 -8.03
N THR A 123 0.15 -15.18 -8.21
CA THR A 123 0.80 -14.41 -7.15
C THR A 123 -0.14 -14.21 -5.95
N ALA A 124 -1.41 -13.87 -6.19
CA ALA A 124 -2.39 -13.72 -5.13
C ALA A 124 -2.57 -15.01 -4.31
N LYS A 125 -2.67 -16.16 -4.98
CA LYS A 125 -2.79 -17.45 -4.30
C LYS A 125 -1.57 -17.75 -3.42
N GLU A 126 -0.37 -17.53 -3.94
CA GLU A 126 0.88 -17.79 -3.21
C GLU A 126 1.04 -16.85 -2.02
N VAL A 127 0.66 -15.58 -2.18
CA VAL A 127 0.67 -14.58 -1.11
C VAL A 127 -0.32 -14.96 0.00
N MET A 128 -1.55 -15.30 -0.36
CA MET A 128 -2.56 -15.73 0.61
C MET A 128 -2.13 -16.98 1.38
N ALA A 129 -1.42 -17.90 0.73
CA ALA A 129 -0.93 -19.13 1.37
C ALA A 129 0.09 -18.85 2.49
N THR A 130 0.69 -17.67 2.53
CA THR A 130 1.60 -17.23 3.59
C THR A 130 0.94 -16.33 4.64
N GLY A 131 -0.36 -16.13 4.57
CA GLY A 131 -1.12 -15.31 5.52
C GLY A 131 -1.11 -13.82 5.23
N ILE A 132 -0.65 -13.42 4.05
CA ILE A 132 -0.56 -12.02 3.62
C ILE A 132 -1.83 -11.63 2.87
N ASP A 133 -2.36 -10.43 3.15
CA ASP A 133 -3.64 -9.95 2.61
C ASP A 133 -3.47 -8.86 1.55
N TRP A 134 -2.28 -8.29 1.42
CA TRP A 134 -2.08 -7.06 0.69
C TRP A 134 -0.75 -7.07 -0.05
N VAL A 135 -0.78 -6.71 -1.33
CA VAL A 135 0.39 -6.68 -2.22
C VAL A 135 0.63 -5.27 -2.74
N PHE A 136 1.89 -4.83 -2.73
CA PHE A 136 2.31 -3.55 -3.30
C PHE A 136 2.59 -3.71 -4.79
N ALA A 137 1.55 -3.95 -5.56
CA ALA A 137 1.58 -4.11 -7.01
C ALA A 137 0.22 -3.76 -7.61
N PRO A 138 0.15 -3.27 -8.86
CA PRO A 138 1.22 -3.14 -9.84
C PRO A 138 2.01 -1.83 -9.73
N THR A 139 3.26 -1.86 -10.24
CA THR A 139 3.97 -0.64 -10.60
C THR A 139 3.46 -0.17 -11.97
N VAL A 140 3.09 1.10 -12.06
CA VAL A 140 2.48 1.66 -13.27
C VAL A 140 3.25 2.86 -13.83
N ALA A 141 4.55 2.94 -13.53
CA ALA A 141 5.42 3.95 -14.07
C ALA A 141 5.45 3.86 -15.61
N VAL A 142 5.36 5.01 -16.26
CA VAL A 142 5.58 5.14 -17.69
C VAL A 142 6.98 5.70 -17.86
N VAL A 143 7.93 4.87 -18.29
CA VAL A 143 9.33 5.26 -18.42
C VAL A 143 9.50 6.25 -19.57
N ARG A 144 10.18 7.39 -19.30
CA ARG A 144 10.47 8.43 -20.29
C ARG A 144 11.97 8.63 -20.51
N ASP A 145 12.80 8.07 -19.64
CA ASP A 145 14.25 8.14 -19.76
C ASP A 145 14.83 6.80 -19.30
N ASP A 146 15.49 6.10 -20.20
CA ASP A 146 16.08 4.78 -19.95
C ASP A 146 17.21 4.81 -18.90
N ARG A 147 17.70 6.00 -18.55
CA ARG A 147 18.67 6.17 -17.46
C ARG A 147 18.06 5.95 -16.09
N TRP A 148 16.72 5.95 -15.97
CA TRP A 148 16.06 5.65 -14.72
C TRP A 148 16.34 4.20 -14.29
N GLY A 149 16.87 4.02 -13.06
CA GLY A 149 17.33 2.73 -12.56
C GLY A 149 16.24 1.68 -12.37
N ARG A 150 14.97 2.08 -12.34
CA ARG A 150 13.82 1.21 -12.17
C ARG A 150 13.05 0.95 -13.48
N THR A 151 13.67 1.23 -14.62
CA THR A 151 13.06 1.04 -15.95
C THR A 151 12.49 -0.39 -16.11
N TYR A 152 13.16 -1.41 -15.59
CA TYR A 152 12.72 -2.81 -15.68
C TYR A 152 11.38 -3.06 -14.98
N GLU A 153 10.95 -2.20 -14.06
CA GLU A 153 9.67 -2.31 -13.37
C GLU A 153 8.51 -1.71 -14.18
N SER A 154 8.79 -0.97 -15.24
CA SER A 154 7.76 -0.43 -16.14
C SER A 154 7.34 -1.45 -17.18
N TYR A 155 6.04 -1.55 -17.46
CA TYR A 155 5.55 -2.40 -18.56
C TYR A 155 5.89 -1.81 -19.92
N SER A 156 5.91 -0.48 -20.06
CA SER A 156 6.13 0.18 -21.34
C SER A 156 6.38 1.68 -21.15
N GLU A 157 6.92 2.32 -22.19
CA GLU A 157 6.91 3.77 -22.37
C GLU A 157 5.58 4.29 -22.95
N ASP A 158 4.70 3.39 -23.40
CA ASP A 158 3.38 3.72 -23.93
C ASP A 158 2.33 3.75 -22.80
N PRO A 159 1.72 4.90 -22.50
CA PRO A 159 0.70 5.01 -21.45
C PRO A 159 -0.51 4.07 -21.64
N ALA A 160 -0.89 3.81 -22.89
CA ALA A 160 -2.03 2.92 -23.17
C ALA A 160 -1.75 1.48 -22.78
N ILE A 161 -0.53 0.99 -22.99
CA ILE A 161 -0.11 -0.35 -22.59
C ILE A 161 -0.07 -0.44 -21.05
N VAL A 162 0.50 0.56 -20.39
CA VAL A 162 0.56 0.60 -18.93
C VAL A 162 -0.85 0.61 -18.32
N ARG A 163 -1.78 1.37 -18.90
CA ARG A 163 -3.18 1.41 -18.46
C ARG A 163 -3.84 0.04 -18.54
N GLU A 164 -3.69 -0.65 -19.65
CA GLU A 164 -4.29 -1.97 -19.88
C GLU A 164 -3.68 -3.01 -18.92
N TYR A 165 -2.38 -3.02 -18.77
CA TYR A 165 -1.70 -3.95 -17.88
C TYR A 165 -2.02 -3.69 -16.40
N ALA A 166 -2.12 -2.42 -16.01
CA ALA A 166 -2.54 -2.07 -14.66
C ALA A 166 -3.91 -2.67 -14.33
N ALA A 167 -4.87 -2.54 -15.23
CA ALA A 167 -6.20 -3.12 -15.05
C ALA A 167 -6.13 -4.65 -14.93
N SER A 168 -5.31 -5.30 -15.75
CA SER A 168 -5.16 -6.76 -15.74
C SER A 168 -4.54 -7.27 -14.44
N VAL A 169 -3.50 -6.60 -13.94
CA VAL A 169 -2.87 -6.99 -12.67
C VAL A 169 -3.84 -6.81 -11.50
N VAL A 170 -4.54 -5.69 -11.45
CA VAL A 170 -5.52 -5.45 -10.37
C VAL A 170 -6.60 -6.52 -10.38
N LYS A 171 -7.13 -6.87 -11.54
CA LYS A 171 -8.14 -7.95 -11.67
C LYS A 171 -7.58 -9.31 -11.24
N GLY A 172 -6.34 -9.60 -11.59
CA GLY A 172 -5.69 -10.85 -11.19
C GLY A 172 -5.50 -10.94 -9.68
N LEU A 173 -5.09 -9.84 -9.04
CA LEU A 173 -4.86 -9.79 -7.60
C LEU A 173 -6.16 -9.76 -6.82
N GLN A 174 -7.10 -8.90 -7.17
CA GLN A 174 -8.33 -8.63 -6.40
C GLN A 174 -9.56 -9.39 -6.88
N GLY A 175 -9.55 -9.94 -8.09
CA GLY A 175 -10.74 -10.45 -8.73
C GLY A 175 -11.54 -9.36 -9.42
N ALA A 176 -12.57 -9.78 -10.16
CA ALA A 176 -13.45 -8.87 -10.89
C ALA A 176 -14.68 -8.51 -10.05
N ALA A 177 -15.17 -7.28 -10.20
CA ALA A 177 -16.42 -6.84 -9.58
C ALA A 177 -17.58 -7.81 -9.95
N ASP A 178 -18.46 -8.06 -9.00
CA ASP A 178 -19.62 -8.91 -9.14
C ASP A 178 -19.34 -10.41 -9.37
N LYS A 179 -18.07 -10.83 -9.23
CA LYS A 179 -17.67 -12.23 -9.33
C LYS A 179 -16.93 -12.69 -8.08
N ASP A 180 -15.61 -12.44 -8.06
CA ASP A 180 -14.68 -12.97 -7.07
C ASP A 180 -13.85 -11.86 -6.39
N PHE A 181 -14.37 -10.63 -6.41
CA PHE A 181 -13.70 -9.46 -5.83
C PHE A 181 -13.39 -9.69 -4.36
N LEU A 182 -12.09 -9.68 -4.03
CA LEU A 182 -11.55 -9.89 -2.68
C LEU A 182 -12.09 -11.15 -1.98
N SER A 183 -12.45 -12.16 -2.78
CA SER A 183 -12.82 -13.50 -2.29
C SER A 183 -11.58 -14.25 -1.80
N ASP A 184 -11.77 -15.49 -1.36
CA ASP A 184 -10.67 -16.39 -1.03
C ASP A 184 -9.68 -16.47 -2.21
N GLN A 185 -8.40 -16.51 -1.97
CA GLN A 185 -7.34 -16.50 -3.01
C GLN A 185 -7.15 -15.17 -3.74
N ARG A 186 -7.75 -14.08 -3.26
CA ARG A 186 -7.54 -12.73 -3.77
C ARG A 186 -6.96 -11.84 -2.68
N VAL A 187 -6.20 -10.82 -3.06
CA VAL A 187 -5.52 -9.90 -2.15
C VAL A 187 -5.76 -8.46 -2.55
N ILE A 188 -5.55 -7.54 -1.63
CA ILE A 188 -5.62 -6.10 -1.89
C ILE A 188 -4.46 -5.72 -2.81
N SER A 189 -4.76 -5.00 -3.88
CA SER A 189 -3.78 -4.48 -4.84
C SER A 189 -3.45 -3.02 -4.54
N THR A 190 -2.20 -2.63 -4.78
CA THR A 190 -1.71 -1.26 -4.64
C THR A 190 -1.13 -0.78 -5.96
N VAL A 191 -1.73 0.23 -6.55
CA VAL A 191 -1.17 0.88 -7.75
C VAL A 191 -0.10 1.88 -7.30
N LYS A 192 1.11 1.78 -7.85
CA LYS A 192 2.26 2.57 -7.37
C LYS A 192 3.19 2.99 -8.50
N HIS A 193 4.02 3.98 -8.34
CA HIS A 193 4.06 4.96 -7.22
C HIS A 193 3.45 6.28 -7.71
N PHE A 194 2.48 6.79 -7.04
CA PHE A 194 1.69 7.97 -7.48
C PHE A 194 2.48 9.27 -7.21
N VAL A 195 2.85 10.02 -8.18
CA VAL A 195 2.73 9.88 -9.64
C VAL A 195 3.93 10.53 -10.32
N GLY A 196 4.33 9.96 -11.46
CA GLY A 196 5.37 10.56 -12.29
C GLY A 196 6.78 10.05 -12.02
N ASP A 197 6.93 8.93 -11.32
CA ASP A 197 8.23 8.35 -10.97
C ASP A 197 9.07 7.93 -12.19
N GLY A 198 8.44 7.55 -13.29
CA GLY A 198 9.12 7.18 -14.54
C GLY A 198 9.52 8.36 -15.45
N GLY A 199 9.16 9.59 -15.07
CA GLY A 199 9.38 10.79 -15.87
C GLY A 199 10.21 11.88 -15.19
N THR A 200 11.07 11.51 -14.26
CA THR A 200 11.95 12.47 -13.58
C THR A 200 13.06 13.00 -14.50
N VAL A 201 13.52 14.20 -14.21
CA VAL A 201 14.57 14.86 -15.01
C VAL A 201 15.85 14.01 -15.01
N GLY A 202 16.35 13.70 -16.20
CA GLY A 202 17.56 12.89 -16.36
C GLY A 202 17.45 11.45 -15.92
N GLY A 203 16.23 10.95 -15.65
CA GLY A 203 16.02 9.62 -15.11
C GLY A 203 16.47 9.46 -13.66
N ASP A 204 16.62 10.56 -12.93
CA ASP A 204 17.08 10.57 -11.54
C ASP A 204 16.03 9.92 -10.64
N ASP A 205 16.37 8.80 -10.00
CA ASP A 205 15.45 8.10 -9.12
C ASP A 205 15.09 9.00 -7.93
N GLN A 206 13.79 9.09 -7.60
CA GLN A 206 13.27 9.99 -6.58
C GLN A 206 13.44 11.50 -6.90
N GLY A 207 13.79 11.82 -8.15
CA GLY A 207 13.99 13.18 -8.60
C GLY A 207 12.70 13.97 -8.86
N ASP A 208 12.85 15.09 -9.61
CA ASP A 208 11.73 15.97 -9.93
C ASP A 208 11.14 15.66 -11.31
N ASN A 209 9.82 15.62 -11.39
CA ASN A 209 9.08 15.56 -12.65
C ASN A 209 8.57 16.97 -12.95
N VAL A 210 8.96 17.50 -14.11
CA VAL A 210 8.63 18.88 -14.55
C VAL A 210 7.55 18.91 -15.62
N ALA A 211 6.85 17.80 -15.84
CA ALA A 211 5.76 17.74 -16.81
C ALA A 211 4.66 18.76 -16.49
N SER A 212 3.98 19.24 -17.53
CA SER A 212 2.74 19.99 -17.32
C SER A 212 1.68 19.10 -16.69
N GLU A 213 0.64 19.70 -16.10
CA GLU A 213 -0.46 18.91 -15.53
C GLU A 213 -1.12 18.01 -16.57
N GLN A 214 -1.30 18.52 -17.82
CA GLN A 214 -1.87 17.73 -18.89
C GLN A 214 -0.99 16.54 -19.27
N GLU A 215 0.33 16.73 -19.37
CA GLU A 215 1.29 15.65 -19.63
C GLU A 215 1.33 14.65 -18.47
N LEU A 216 1.29 15.14 -17.24
CA LEU A 216 1.27 14.29 -16.06
C LEU A 216 0.06 13.34 -16.12
N PHE A 217 -1.11 13.86 -16.47
CA PHE A 217 -2.33 13.06 -16.62
C PHE A 217 -2.24 12.11 -17.82
N ASP A 218 -1.93 12.64 -19.02
CA ASP A 218 -1.98 11.87 -20.26
C ASP A 218 -0.92 10.76 -20.33
N ILE A 219 0.20 10.95 -19.65
CA ILE A 219 1.33 10.01 -19.68
C ILE A 219 1.39 9.21 -18.38
N HIS A 220 1.53 9.89 -17.25
CA HIS A 220 1.91 9.24 -16.00
C HIS A 220 0.72 8.77 -15.16
N ALA A 221 -0.45 9.34 -15.35
CA ALA A 221 -1.64 8.94 -14.60
C ALA A 221 -2.47 7.84 -15.26
N GLN A 222 -2.15 7.43 -16.48
CA GLN A 222 -2.97 6.44 -17.21
C GLN A 222 -3.00 5.07 -16.55
N GLY A 223 -1.91 4.63 -15.93
CA GLY A 223 -1.90 3.40 -15.14
C GLY A 223 -2.89 3.44 -13.97
N TYR A 224 -3.07 4.61 -13.36
CA TYR A 224 -4.04 4.80 -12.28
C TYR A 224 -5.47 4.80 -12.78
N VAL A 225 -5.71 5.35 -13.97
CA VAL A 225 -7.04 5.24 -14.60
C VAL A 225 -7.38 3.76 -14.80
N GLY A 226 -6.46 2.96 -15.33
CA GLY A 226 -6.66 1.53 -15.51
C GLY A 226 -6.86 0.78 -14.20
N GLY A 227 -5.96 1.00 -13.24
CA GLY A 227 -5.99 0.33 -11.95
C GLY A 227 -7.22 0.67 -11.11
N LEU A 228 -7.59 1.95 -11.04
CA LEU A 228 -8.76 2.39 -10.27
C LEU A 228 -10.06 1.92 -10.92
N THR A 229 -10.14 1.96 -12.24
CA THR A 229 -11.31 1.44 -12.97
C THR A 229 -11.50 -0.07 -12.71
N ALA A 230 -10.41 -0.81 -12.54
CA ALA A 230 -10.46 -2.22 -12.18
C ALA A 230 -10.74 -2.47 -10.69
N GLY A 231 -10.84 -1.43 -9.88
CA GLY A 231 -11.23 -1.51 -8.47
C GLY A 231 -10.10 -1.55 -7.46
N ALA A 232 -8.89 -1.09 -7.80
CA ALA A 232 -7.76 -1.07 -6.85
C ALA A 232 -8.14 -0.37 -5.54
N GLN A 233 -7.82 -0.99 -4.41
CA GLN A 233 -8.20 -0.52 -3.09
C GLN A 233 -7.12 0.35 -2.44
N SER A 234 -5.92 0.34 -2.96
CA SER A 234 -4.79 1.09 -2.40
C SER A 234 -3.98 1.75 -3.50
N VAL A 235 -3.44 2.93 -3.19
CA VAL A 235 -2.47 3.67 -4.01
C VAL A 235 -1.29 4.03 -3.12
N MET A 236 -0.08 3.81 -3.58
CA MET A 236 1.14 4.19 -2.86
C MET A 236 1.72 5.47 -3.44
N ALA A 237 1.97 6.45 -2.57
CA ALA A 237 2.60 7.71 -2.96
C ALA A 237 4.06 7.48 -3.39
N SER A 238 4.54 8.29 -4.31
CA SER A 238 5.88 8.19 -4.87
C SER A 238 6.91 9.02 -4.09
N PHE A 239 8.18 8.61 -4.17
CA PHE A 239 9.29 9.39 -3.63
C PHE A 239 9.61 10.64 -4.46
N ASN A 240 9.24 10.67 -5.75
CA ASN A 240 9.56 11.80 -6.59
C ASN A 240 8.81 13.07 -6.18
N SER A 241 9.26 14.20 -6.69
CA SER A 241 8.52 15.46 -6.65
C SER A 241 7.89 15.75 -8.01
N TRP A 242 6.89 16.63 -7.99
CA TRP A 242 6.34 17.25 -9.20
C TRP A 242 6.47 18.75 -9.06
N ASN A 243 7.21 19.36 -9.99
CA ASN A 243 7.50 20.80 -9.96
C ASN A 243 8.04 21.27 -8.60
N GLY A 244 8.94 20.47 -8.02
CA GLY A 244 9.65 20.79 -6.79
C GLY A 244 8.96 20.40 -5.49
N GLU A 245 7.75 19.84 -5.54
CA GLU A 245 7.00 19.44 -4.35
C GLU A 245 6.89 17.91 -4.26
N LYS A 246 7.35 17.33 -3.16
CA LYS A 246 7.31 15.88 -2.93
C LYS A 246 5.87 15.36 -2.92
N LEU A 247 5.64 14.22 -3.57
CA LEU A 247 4.30 13.63 -3.69
C LEU A 247 3.68 13.27 -2.34
N HIS A 248 4.46 12.82 -1.37
CA HIS A 248 3.96 12.51 -0.03
C HIS A 248 3.38 13.71 0.71
N GLY A 249 3.72 14.93 0.31
CA GLY A 249 3.17 16.16 0.87
C GLY A 249 2.33 16.97 -0.12
N HIS A 250 1.95 16.38 -1.24
CA HIS A 250 1.31 17.09 -2.33
C HIS A 250 -0.22 17.01 -2.22
N LYS A 251 -0.81 17.97 -1.51
CA LYS A 251 -2.26 17.97 -1.25
C LYS A 251 -3.10 18.01 -2.53
N TYR A 252 -2.72 18.83 -3.50
CA TYR A 252 -3.46 18.93 -4.75
C TYR A 252 -3.56 17.55 -5.45
N LEU A 253 -2.44 16.86 -5.61
CA LEU A 253 -2.43 15.56 -6.29
C LEU A 253 -3.05 14.45 -5.45
N LEU A 254 -2.74 14.36 -4.17
CA LEU A 254 -3.26 13.28 -3.33
C LEU A 254 -4.75 13.43 -3.01
N THR A 255 -5.18 14.63 -2.68
CA THR A 255 -6.55 14.88 -2.24
C THR A 255 -7.45 15.35 -3.38
N ASP A 256 -7.12 16.48 -4.02
CA ASP A 256 -8.01 17.09 -4.99
C ASP A 256 -8.12 16.26 -6.27
N VAL A 257 -6.99 15.74 -6.77
CA VAL A 257 -6.97 14.96 -8.01
C VAL A 257 -7.32 13.50 -7.74
N LEU A 258 -6.53 12.79 -6.94
CA LEU A 258 -6.69 11.34 -6.76
C LEU A 258 -8.01 11.01 -6.05
N LYS A 259 -8.23 11.58 -4.88
CA LYS A 259 -9.40 11.24 -4.06
C LYS A 259 -10.69 11.86 -4.58
N GLU A 260 -10.68 13.14 -4.94
CA GLU A 260 -11.89 13.88 -5.33
C GLU A 260 -12.19 13.74 -6.82
N GLN A 261 -11.28 14.18 -7.69
CA GLN A 261 -11.55 14.21 -9.13
C GLN A 261 -11.57 12.80 -9.75
N MET A 262 -10.64 11.91 -9.36
CA MET A 262 -10.60 10.54 -9.86
C MET A 262 -11.53 9.61 -9.06
N GLY A 263 -12.12 10.07 -7.97
CA GLY A 263 -13.07 9.30 -7.18
C GLY A 263 -12.48 8.10 -6.43
N PHE A 264 -11.19 8.14 -6.07
CA PHE A 264 -10.58 7.05 -5.33
C PHE A 264 -11.08 7.00 -3.90
N ASP A 265 -11.73 5.91 -3.52
CA ASP A 265 -12.32 5.71 -2.19
C ASP A 265 -11.58 4.73 -1.30
N GLY A 266 -10.49 4.13 -1.79
CA GLY A 266 -9.56 3.35 -0.99
C GLY A 266 -8.62 4.25 -0.19
N PHE A 267 -7.50 3.70 0.26
CA PHE A 267 -6.53 4.46 1.06
C PHE A 267 -5.21 4.71 0.31
N VAL A 268 -4.53 5.79 0.68
CA VAL A 268 -3.20 6.13 0.20
C VAL A 268 -2.18 5.72 1.25
N VAL A 269 -1.25 4.86 0.88
CA VAL A 269 -0.13 4.45 1.71
C VAL A 269 1.15 5.15 1.26
N GLY A 270 2.02 5.52 2.19
CA GLY A 270 3.34 6.05 1.87
C GLY A 270 4.28 4.95 1.42
N ASP A 271 5.36 5.32 0.74
CA ASP A 271 6.49 4.46 0.49
C ASP A 271 7.42 4.47 1.72
N TRP A 272 8.42 3.63 1.74
CA TRP A 272 9.36 3.43 2.86
C TRP A 272 9.96 4.76 3.32
N ASN A 273 9.52 5.26 4.50
CA ASN A 273 9.92 6.55 5.05
C ASN A 273 9.74 7.75 4.08
N GLY A 274 8.85 7.63 3.10
CA GLY A 274 8.67 8.67 2.09
C GLY A 274 8.16 10.00 2.65
N HIS A 275 7.37 9.96 3.72
CA HIS A 275 6.92 11.17 4.42
C HIS A 275 8.09 11.97 4.97
N GLY A 276 9.19 11.31 5.36
CA GLY A 276 10.36 11.99 5.91
C GLY A 276 11.08 12.89 4.90
N GLN A 277 10.83 12.74 3.60
CA GLN A 277 11.41 13.56 2.55
C GLN A 277 10.61 14.83 2.24
N VAL A 278 9.42 14.97 2.82
CA VAL A 278 8.61 16.17 2.65
C VAL A 278 9.30 17.35 3.34
N LYS A 279 9.24 18.53 2.71
CA LYS A 279 9.87 19.74 3.29
C LYS A 279 9.33 20.01 4.69
N GLY A 280 10.26 20.16 5.64
CA GLY A 280 9.92 20.39 7.03
C GLY A 280 9.61 19.15 7.85
N CYS A 281 9.69 17.97 7.23
CA CYS A 281 9.46 16.68 7.89
C CYS A 281 10.74 15.92 8.17
N ASN A 282 10.62 14.90 9.01
CA ASN A 282 11.55 13.79 9.13
C ASN A 282 10.74 12.49 9.34
N ASN A 283 11.43 11.36 9.50
CA ASN A 283 10.75 10.07 9.62
C ASN A 283 9.85 9.96 10.86
N GLU A 284 10.11 10.79 11.87
CA GLU A 284 9.44 10.77 13.18
C GLU A 284 8.36 11.84 13.32
N ASP A 285 8.24 12.75 12.36
CA ASP A 285 7.38 13.93 12.47
C ASP A 285 6.99 14.44 11.09
N CYS A 286 5.73 14.26 10.72
CA CYS A 286 5.23 14.75 9.42
C CYS A 286 3.71 14.93 9.38
N ALA A 287 3.20 15.93 10.07
CA ALA A 287 1.79 16.33 9.95
C ALA A 287 1.44 16.73 8.51
N GLN A 288 2.41 17.30 7.77
CA GLN A 288 2.22 17.76 6.40
C GLN A 288 1.75 16.65 5.47
N ALA A 289 2.30 15.45 5.61
CA ALA A 289 1.87 14.31 4.77
C ALA A 289 0.42 13.89 5.06
N ILE A 290 0.05 13.82 6.33
CA ILE A 290 -1.34 13.51 6.70
C ILE A 290 -2.28 14.57 6.14
N ASN A 291 -1.97 15.84 6.35
CA ASN A 291 -2.81 16.96 5.89
C ASN A 291 -2.87 17.05 4.37
N ALA A 292 -1.87 16.51 3.65
CA ALA A 292 -1.90 16.41 2.20
C ALA A 292 -2.80 15.28 1.68
N GLY A 293 -3.06 14.25 2.49
CA GLY A 293 -3.91 13.14 2.09
C GLY A 293 -3.32 11.75 2.29
N LEU A 294 -2.13 11.63 2.90
CA LEU A 294 -1.57 10.32 3.24
C LEU A 294 -2.40 9.66 4.34
N ASP A 295 -2.83 8.43 4.12
CA ASP A 295 -3.70 7.71 5.06
C ASP A 295 -2.94 6.73 5.93
N ILE A 296 -1.87 6.13 5.41
CA ILE A 296 -1.02 5.18 6.13
C ILE A 296 0.44 5.59 5.95
N PHE A 297 1.16 5.70 7.06
CA PHE A 297 2.61 5.86 7.06
C PHE A 297 3.28 4.49 6.96
N MET A 298 4.08 4.27 5.92
CA MET A 298 5.05 3.18 5.90
C MET A 298 6.30 3.65 6.64
N VAL A 299 6.33 3.39 7.94
CA VAL A 299 7.37 3.85 8.87
C VAL A 299 8.00 2.66 9.58
N PRO A 300 9.00 2.01 8.96
CA PRO A 300 9.48 0.72 9.44
C PRO A 300 10.03 0.72 10.86
N ASN A 301 10.91 1.67 11.19
CA ASN A 301 11.64 1.70 12.46
C ASN A 301 11.11 2.76 13.43
N ASP A 302 10.87 3.98 12.94
CA ASP A 302 10.59 5.15 13.77
C ASP A 302 9.10 5.29 14.12
N TRP A 303 8.38 4.18 14.07
CA TRP A 303 6.93 4.14 14.23
C TRP A 303 6.45 4.66 15.59
N LYS A 304 7.21 4.40 16.66
CA LYS A 304 6.77 4.79 18.00
C LYS A 304 6.84 6.31 18.19
N VAL A 305 7.94 6.93 17.79
CA VAL A 305 8.10 8.38 17.89
C VAL A 305 7.15 9.10 16.95
N LEU A 306 6.97 8.58 15.73
CA LEU A 306 5.99 9.11 14.80
C LEU A 306 4.56 9.01 15.37
N TYR A 307 4.21 7.88 15.96
CA TYR A 307 2.91 7.70 16.63
C TYR A 307 2.71 8.75 17.74
N ASP A 308 3.68 8.90 18.63
CA ASP A 308 3.58 9.85 19.74
C ASP A 308 3.46 11.30 19.24
N ASN A 309 4.27 11.68 18.24
CA ASN A 309 4.21 13.03 17.65
C ASN A 309 2.90 13.28 16.93
N THR A 310 2.38 12.28 16.20
CA THR A 310 1.10 12.40 15.51
C THR A 310 -0.06 12.55 16.50
N LEU A 311 -0.05 11.79 17.58
CA LEU A 311 -1.04 11.90 18.64
C LEU A 311 -1.05 13.33 19.24
N ALA A 312 0.12 13.87 19.55
CA ALA A 312 0.26 15.23 20.06
C ALA A 312 -0.27 16.26 19.05
N GLN A 313 0.04 16.09 17.77
CA GLN A 313 -0.40 17.01 16.71
C GLN A 313 -1.91 16.99 16.50
N VAL A 314 -2.56 15.84 16.68
CA VAL A 314 -4.03 15.75 16.66
C VAL A 314 -4.61 16.44 17.88
N ASN A 315 -4.07 16.20 19.07
CA ASN A 315 -4.55 16.84 20.30
C ASN A 315 -4.37 18.36 20.29
N ASP A 316 -3.31 18.85 19.63
CA ASP A 316 -3.00 20.29 19.49
C ASP A 316 -3.77 20.96 18.34
N GLY A 317 -4.53 20.21 17.57
CA GLY A 317 -5.32 20.75 16.44
C GLY A 317 -4.50 21.01 15.17
N ILE A 318 -3.23 20.63 15.13
CA ILE A 318 -2.37 20.75 13.93
C ILE A 318 -2.89 19.82 12.82
N ILE A 319 -3.35 18.64 13.21
CA ILE A 319 -4.04 17.69 12.32
C ILE A 319 -5.50 17.66 12.72
N PRO A 320 -6.43 18.11 11.84
CA PRO A 320 -7.85 18.08 12.16
C PRO A 320 -8.36 16.64 12.35
N MET A 321 -9.26 16.43 13.30
CA MET A 321 -9.90 15.12 13.50
C MET A 321 -10.63 14.66 12.23
N SER A 322 -11.20 15.56 11.45
CA SER A 322 -11.86 15.24 10.18
C SER A 322 -10.90 14.55 9.20
N ARG A 323 -9.63 14.95 9.20
CA ARG A 323 -8.62 14.31 8.34
C ARG A 323 -8.27 12.92 8.85
N ILE A 324 -8.14 12.75 10.14
CA ILE A 324 -7.89 11.44 10.77
C ILE A 324 -9.08 10.50 10.51
N ASP A 325 -10.29 10.98 10.70
CA ASP A 325 -11.50 10.19 10.46
C ASP A 325 -11.63 9.75 9.00
N ASP A 326 -11.29 10.63 8.05
CA ASP A 326 -11.27 10.27 6.63
C ASP A 326 -10.27 9.14 6.35
N ALA A 327 -9.05 9.26 6.87
CA ALA A 327 -8.03 8.23 6.70
C ALA A 327 -8.47 6.88 7.26
N VAL A 328 -8.97 6.87 8.49
CA VAL A 328 -9.40 5.64 9.17
C VAL A 328 -10.64 5.06 8.50
N ARG A 329 -11.57 5.90 8.06
CA ARG A 329 -12.75 5.46 7.31
C ARG A 329 -12.35 4.72 6.04
N ARG A 330 -11.36 5.21 5.31
CA ARG A 330 -10.83 4.57 4.10
C ARG A 330 -10.18 3.22 4.41
N ILE A 331 -9.38 3.16 5.46
CA ILE A 331 -8.73 1.93 5.92
C ILE A 331 -9.78 0.88 6.32
N LEU A 332 -10.73 1.26 7.14
CA LEU A 332 -11.82 0.37 7.58
C LEU A 332 -12.69 -0.11 6.40
N ARG A 333 -12.96 0.78 5.45
CA ARG A 333 -13.72 0.44 4.24
C ARG A 333 -13.05 -0.68 3.46
N VAL A 334 -11.74 -0.59 3.25
CA VAL A 334 -10.99 -1.63 2.55
C VAL A 334 -10.99 -2.93 3.37
N LYS A 335 -10.79 -2.86 4.67
CA LYS A 335 -10.84 -4.03 5.55
C LYS A 335 -12.21 -4.72 5.53
N VAL A 336 -13.30 -3.96 5.50
CA VAL A 336 -14.67 -4.50 5.38
C VAL A 336 -14.84 -5.16 4.00
N ARG A 337 -14.42 -4.50 2.93
CA ARG A 337 -14.48 -5.05 1.57
C ARG A 337 -13.68 -6.34 1.41
N ALA A 338 -12.53 -6.42 2.06
CA ALA A 338 -11.69 -7.61 2.06
C ALA A 338 -12.22 -8.72 3.00
N GLY A 339 -13.27 -8.46 3.72
CA GLY A 339 -13.89 -9.44 4.63
C GLY A 339 -13.05 -9.75 5.87
N LEU A 340 -12.10 -8.90 6.26
CA LEU A 340 -11.18 -9.19 7.36
C LEU A 340 -11.88 -9.36 8.72
N PHE A 341 -13.04 -8.74 8.91
CA PHE A 341 -13.82 -8.86 10.16
C PHE A 341 -14.55 -10.19 10.27
N GLU A 342 -14.80 -10.88 9.16
CA GLU A 342 -15.54 -12.16 9.13
C GLU A 342 -14.64 -13.35 8.78
N LYS A 343 -13.49 -13.12 8.13
CA LYS A 343 -12.57 -14.20 7.75
C LYS A 343 -12.00 -14.91 8.99
N PRO A 344 -11.74 -16.23 8.89
CA PRO A 344 -10.93 -16.91 9.90
C PRO A 344 -9.56 -16.26 10.05
N SER A 345 -8.89 -16.52 11.17
CA SER A 345 -7.51 -16.08 11.39
C SER A 345 -6.58 -16.69 10.32
N PRO A 346 -5.39 -16.10 10.07
CA PRO A 346 -4.50 -16.56 9.00
C PRO A 346 -4.21 -18.06 8.97
N ALA A 347 -4.00 -18.68 10.14
CA ALA A 347 -3.73 -20.12 10.22
C ALA A 347 -4.95 -21.00 9.91
N ASN A 348 -6.14 -20.44 9.91
CA ASN A 348 -7.41 -21.16 9.74
C ASN A 348 -8.11 -20.83 8.40
N ARG A 349 -7.46 -20.09 7.53
CA ARG A 349 -7.97 -19.79 6.19
C ARG A 349 -7.78 -20.98 5.25
N PRO A 350 -8.72 -21.17 4.29
CA PRO A 350 -8.63 -22.28 3.32
C PRO A 350 -7.43 -22.19 2.37
#